data_1b640f27495a2dc3f6fc6ee29434c7e1
#
_entry.id   1b640f27495a2dc3f6fc6ee29434c7e1
#
_cell.length_a   1.000
_cell.length_b   1.000
_cell.length_c   1.000
_cell.angle_alpha   90.00
_cell.angle_beta   90.00
_cell.angle_gamma   90.00
#
_symmetry.space_group_name_H-M   'P 1'
#
loop_
_entity.id
_entity.type
_entity.pdbx_description
1 polymer ?
#
loop_
_entity_poly.entity_id
_entity_poly.type
_entity_poly.pdbx_seq_one_letter_code
_entity_poly.pdbx_strand_id
1 'polypeptide(L)'
;MDKTGTLTQGVFKVVEAKSFDISDEEMLQYVASAEKSSNHPIALSIIDYYGNKEYLNLDSAENIAGQGIKALINGKQILAGNAKLLKDVEFEPINTTDTVVYVAIDGKFKGYIRIADEIKQDSAQAIVDMKNVGIEKTYMLTGDGESVAKSVAENLKISAIFCK
;
A
#
# COMPACT_ATOMS: atom_id res chain seq x y z
N MET A 1 11.45 6.28 18.34
CA MET A 1 10.00 5.99 18.27
C MET A 1 9.72 5.10 17.09
N ASP A 2 8.68 4.28 17.14
CA ASP A 2 8.25 3.44 16.02
C ASP A 2 7.46 4.26 15.00
N LYS A 3 7.45 3.84 13.72
CA LYS A 3 6.71 4.53 12.66
C LYS A 3 5.23 4.09 12.67
N THR A 4 4.99 2.83 12.39
CA THR A 4 3.64 2.31 12.16
C THR A 4 2.84 2.21 13.45
N GLY A 5 1.68 2.85 13.49
CA GLY A 5 0.80 2.91 14.66
C GLY A 5 1.23 3.93 15.73
N THR A 6 2.46 4.43 15.70
CA THR A 6 2.96 5.48 16.61
C THR A 6 2.93 6.86 15.94
N LEU A 7 3.69 7.05 14.88
CA LEU A 7 3.72 8.29 14.10
C LEU A 7 2.65 8.31 13.01
N THR A 8 2.27 7.14 12.52
CA THR A 8 1.17 6.96 11.57
C THR A 8 -0.05 6.36 12.28
N GLN A 9 -1.21 6.49 11.65
CA GLN A 9 -2.46 5.93 12.18
C GLN A 9 -2.50 4.41 12.05
N GLY A 10 -1.62 3.80 11.24
CA GLY A 10 -1.75 2.41 10.80
C GLY A 10 -2.96 2.21 9.89
N VAL A 11 -3.50 3.30 9.37
CA VAL A 11 -4.62 3.32 8.45
C VAL A 11 -4.09 3.58 7.06
N PHE A 12 -4.25 2.61 6.20
CA PHE A 12 -3.85 2.69 4.80
C PHE A 12 -4.99 3.26 3.97
N LYS A 13 -4.66 4.20 3.07
CA LYS A 13 -5.62 4.76 2.11
C LYS A 13 -5.10 4.69 0.70
N VAL A 14 -5.95 4.32 -0.23
CA VAL A 14 -5.68 4.43 -1.67
C VAL A 14 -5.59 5.90 -2.03
N VAL A 15 -4.44 6.32 -2.54
CA VAL A 15 -4.19 7.70 -2.99
C VAL A 15 -4.22 7.82 -4.52
N GLU A 16 -4.01 6.71 -5.23
CA GLU A 16 -4.09 6.66 -6.69
C GLU A 16 -4.38 5.22 -7.13
N ALA A 17 -5.27 5.08 -8.11
CA ALA A 17 -5.46 3.86 -8.87
C ALA A 17 -5.36 4.21 -10.35
N LYS A 18 -4.39 3.62 -11.05
CA LYS A 18 -4.15 3.88 -12.47
C LYS A 18 -4.05 2.60 -13.25
N SER A 19 -4.88 2.48 -14.26
CA SER A 19 -4.90 1.35 -15.18
C SER A 19 -4.40 1.72 -16.57
N PHE A 20 -4.04 0.68 -17.32
CA PHE A 20 -3.65 0.72 -18.72
C PHE A 20 -4.48 -0.32 -19.48
N ASP A 21 -4.97 0.02 -20.67
CA ASP A 21 -5.80 -0.82 -21.54
C ASP A 21 -7.21 -1.20 -21.01
N ILE A 22 -7.50 -0.95 -19.77
CA ILE A 22 -8.82 -1.13 -19.15
C ILE A 22 -9.16 0.11 -18.32
N SER A 23 -10.40 0.25 -17.85
CA SER A 23 -10.74 1.36 -16.96
C SER A 23 -10.20 1.13 -15.55
N ASP A 24 -9.94 2.23 -14.82
CA ASP A 24 -9.52 2.16 -13.41
C ASP A 24 -10.58 1.44 -12.55
N GLU A 25 -11.86 1.65 -12.87
CA GLU A 25 -12.96 1.00 -12.19
C GLU A 25 -12.98 -0.52 -12.43
N GLU A 26 -12.74 -0.97 -13.66
CA GLU A 26 -12.66 -2.40 -13.99
C GLU A 26 -11.48 -3.06 -13.27
N MET A 27 -10.31 -2.42 -13.26
CA MET A 27 -9.15 -2.91 -12.53
C MET A 27 -9.44 -3.03 -11.03
N LEU A 28 -10.02 -1.99 -10.44
CA LEU A 28 -10.40 -1.98 -9.03
C LEU A 28 -11.44 -3.05 -8.71
N GLN A 29 -12.39 -3.31 -9.60
CA GLN A 29 -13.39 -4.35 -9.45
C GLN A 29 -12.73 -5.75 -9.34
N TYR A 30 -11.77 -6.06 -10.21
CA TYR A 30 -11.03 -7.32 -10.13
C TYR A 30 -10.25 -7.44 -8.83
N VAL A 31 -9.51 -6.41 -8.44
CA VAL A 31 -8.68 -6.45 -7.22
C VAL A 31 -9.55 -6.52 -5.96
N ALA A 32 -10.58 -5.69 -5.84
CA ALA A 32 -11.49 -5.70 -4.71
C ALA A 32 -12.25 -7.03 -4.59
N SER A 33 -12.61 -7.65 -5.72
CA SER A 33 -13.24 -8.97 -5.74
C SER A 33 -12.29 -10.08 -5.27
N ALA A 34 -11.02 -10.02 -5.69
CA ALA A 34 -9.98 -10.93 -5.23
C ALA A 34 -9.72 -10.82 -3.72
N GLU A 35 -9.72 -9.60 -3.20
CA GLU A 35 -9.39 -9.28 -1.80
C GLU A 35 -10.60 -9.31 -0.85
N LYS A 36 -11.81 -9.56 -1.35
CA LYS A 36 -13.06 -9.45 -0.59
C LYS A 36 -13.08 -10.15 0.76
N SER A 37 -12.38 -11.27 0.87
CA SER A 37 -12.29 -12.07 2.11
C SER A 37 -10.99 -11.83 2.89
N SER A 38 -10.15 -10.90 2.46
CA SER A 38 -8.88 -10.59 3.09
C SER A 38 -9.07 -9.65 4.28
N ASN A 39 -8.35 -9.92 5.38
CA ASN A 39 -8.25 -9.04 6.54
C ASN A 39 -6.96 -8.19 6.54
N HIS A 40 -6.18 -8.26 5.46
CA HIS A 40 -4.95 -7.50 5.38
C HIS A 40 -5.25 -6.00 5.26
N PRO A 41 -4.56 -5.09 5.98
CA PRO A 41 -4.84 -3.65 5.97
C PRO A 41 -4.82 -3.03 4.56
N ILE A 42 -3.93 -3.48 3.69
CA ILE A 42 -3.86 -3.05 2.29
C ILE A 42 -5.13 -3.47 1.52
N ALA A 43 -5.57 -4.72 1.68
CA ALA A 43 -6.79 -5.22 1.05
C ALA A 43 -8.02 -4.43 1.52
N LEU A 44 -8.13 -4.19 2.83
CA LEU A 44 -9.22 -3.41 3.40
C LEU A 44 -9.26 -1.98 2.86
N SER A 45 -8.10 -1.35 2.64
CA SER A 45 -8.03 -0.01 2.03
C SER A 45 -8.54 0.01 0.59
N ILE A 46 -8.27 -1.04 -0.18
CA ILE A 46 -8.74 -1.17 -1.56
C ILE A 46 -10.26 -1.44 -1.58
N ILE A 47 -10.75 -2.31 -0.71
CA ILE A 47 -12.18 -2.60 -0.57
C ILE A 47 -12.95 -1.34 -0.18
N ASP A 48 -12.44 -0.57 0.78
CA ASP A 48 -13.04 0.69 1.21
C ASP A 48 -13.08 1.73 0.08
N TYR A 49 -11.99 1.85 -0.65
CA TYR A 49 -11.90 2.76 -1.81
C TYR A 49 -12.84 2.36 -2.96
N TYR A 50 -12.97 1.06 -3.23
CA TYR A 50 -13.90 0.54 -4.24
C TYR A 50 -15.35 0.77 -3.83
N GLY A 51 -15.67 0.64 -2.52
CA GLY A 51 -16.98 0.92 -1.95
C GLY A 51 -18.02 -0.18 -2.20
N ASN A 52 -19.29 0.21 -2.03
CA ASN A 52 -20.43 -0.70 -2.13
C ASN A 52 -20.90 -0.91 -3.59
N LYS A 53 -19.96 -1.28 -4.47
CA LYS A 53 -20.24 -1.60 -5.86
C LYS A 53 -20.37 -3.11 -6.05
N GLU A 54 -20.72 -3.54 -7.25
CA GLU A 54 -20.87 -4.94 -7.59
C GLU A 54 -19.49 -5.64 -7.65
N TYR A 55 -19.38 -6.73 -6.91
CA TYR A 55 -18.20 -7.61 -6.93
C TYR A 55 -18.39 -8.73 -7.94
N LEU A 56 -17.30 -9.13 -8.58
CA LEU A 56 -17.28 -10.27 -9.48
C LEU A 56 -17.27 -11.59 -8.69
N ASN A 57 -17.76 -12.66 -9.32
CA ASN A 57 -17.69 -13.99 -8.74
C ASN A 57 -16.25 -14.49 -8.72
N LEU A 58 -15.78 -14.79 -7.52
CA LEU A 58 -14.46 -15.35 -7.28
C LEU A 58 -14.51 -16.86 -7.42
N ASP A 59 -13.78 -17.42 -8.39
CA ASP A 59 -13.66 -18.86 -8.60
C ASP A 59 -12.68 -19.48 -7.58
N SER A 60 -11.53 -18.81 -7.38
CA SER A 60 -10.55 -19.19 -6.38
C SER A 60 -9.65 -18.02 -6.03
N ALA A 61 -9.05 -18.03 -4.83
CA ALA A 61 -8.04 -17.10 -4.41
C ALA A 61 -7.00 -17.77 -3.52
N GLU A 62 -5.74 -17.36 -3.70
CA GLU A 62 -4.59 -17.84 -2.93
C GLU A 62 -3.75 -16.64 -2.49
N ASN A 63 -3.55 -16.50 -1.19
CA ASN A 63 -2.63 -15.51 -0.64
C ASN A 63 -1.20 -16.03 -0.69
N ILE A 64 -0.33 -15.29 -1.37
CA ILE A 64 1.10 -15.58 -1.44
C ILE A 64 1.80 -14.72 -0.38
N ALA A 65 2.30 -15.36 0.66
CA ALA A 65 2.87 -14.69 1.82
C ALA A 65 3.95 -13.67 1.44
N GLY A 66 3.79 -12.43 1.89
CA GLY A 66 4.71 -11.32 1.62
C GLY A 66 4.75 -10.83 0.17
N GLN A 67 3.83 -11.28 -0.69
CA GLN A 67 3.82 -10.91 -2.10
C GLN A 67 2.48 -10.31 -2.56
N GLY A 68 1.34 -10.87 -2.13
CA GLY A 68 0.02 -10.44 -2.54
C GLY A 68 -0.95 -11.58 -2.76
N ILE A 69 -1.91 -11.41 -3.65
CA ILE A 69 -2.97 -12.39 -3.95
C ILE A 69 -2.94 -12.81 -5.41
N LYS A 70 -3.19 -14.10 -5.62
CA LYS A 70 -3.47 -14.70 -6.93
C LYS A 70 -4.90 -15.20 -6.91
N ALA A 71 -5.70 -14.76 -7.86
CA ALA A 71 -7.11 -15.13 -7.93
C ALA A 71 -7.50 -15.59 -9.33
N LEU A 72 -8.56 -16.39 -9.40
CA LEU A 72 -9.26 -16.71 -10.63
C LEU A 72 -10.67 -16.12 -10.55
N ILE A 73 -11.01 -15.27 -11.50
CA ILE A 73 -12.27 -14.54 -11.57
C ILE A 73 -12.81 -14.63 -13.00
N ASN A 74 -13.97 -15.26 -13.16
CA ASN A 74 -14.59 -15.48 -14.48
C ASN A 74 -13.61 -16.09 -15.50
N GLY A 75 -12.81 -17.06 -15.08
CA GLY A 75 -11.80 -17.72 -15.91
C GLY A 75 -10.53 -16.92 -16.18
N LYS A 76 -10.42 -15.67 -15.68
CA LYS A 76 -9.22 -14.84 -15.81
C LYS A 76 -8.34 -14.94 -14.57
N GLN A 77 -7.04 -15.07 -14.76
CA GLN A 77 -6.07 -15.05 -13.68
C GLN A 77 -5.73 -13.60 -13.29
N ILE A 78 -5.94 -13.26 -12.03
CA ILE A 78 -5.62 -11.95 -11.46
C ILE A 78 -4.44 -12.11 -10.52
N LEU A 79 -3.43 -11.26 -10.69
CA LEU A 79 -2.34 -11.07 -9.75
C LEU A 79 -2.42 -9.64 -9.21
N ALA A 80 -2.48 -9.49 -7.90
CA ALA A 80 -2.44 -8.19 -7.25
C ALA A 80 -1.46 -8.23 -6.08
N GLY A 81 -0.37 -7.47 -6.15
CA GLY A 81 0.66 -7.50 -5.12
C GLY A 81 1.91 -6.70 -5.49
N ASN A 82 3.01 -7.01 -4.80
CA ASN A 82 4.27 -6.36 -5.05
C ASN A 82 4.97 -6.88 -6.32
N ALA A 83 6.10 -6.26 -6.68
CA ALA A 83 6.84 -6.63 -7.88
C ALA A 83 7.35 -8.10 -7.88
N LYS A 84 7.52 -8.72 -6.70
CA LYS A 84 7.94 -10.12 -6.59
C LYS A 84 6.84 -11.08 -7.08
N LEU A 85 5.56 -10.75 -6.84
CA LEU A 85 4.43 -11.53 -7.33
C LEU A 85 4.34 -11.51 -8.86
N LEU A 86 4.69 -10.36 -9.45
CA LEU A 86 4.62 -10.13 -10.89
C LEU A 86 5.95 -10.37 -11.61
N LYS A 87 6.86 -11.19 -11.06
CA LYS A 87 8.20 -11.44 -11.62
C LYS A 87 8.24 -11.91 -13.07
N ASP A 88 7.19 -12.61 -13.50
CA ASP A 88 7.03 -13.17 -14.86
C ASP A 88 6.18 -12.26 -15.76
N VAL A 89 5.82 -11.07 -15.29
CA VAL A 89 5.06 -10.06 -16.03
C VAL A 89 6.00 -8.92 -16.40
N GLU A 90 5.97 -8.51 -17.66
CA GLU A 90 6.78 -7.37 -18.13
C GLU A 90 6.11 -6.04 -17.74
N PHE A 91 6.77 -5.27 -16.88
CA PHE A 91 6.37 -3.91 -16.49
C PHE A 91 7.54 -3.17 -15.84
N GLU A 92 7.44 -1.85 -15.75
CA GLU A 92 8.37 -1.01 -15.00
C GLU A 92 7.76 -0.60 -13.67
N PRO A 93 8.40 -0.94 -12.52
CA PRO A 93 7.94 -0.47 -11.22
C PRO A 93 7.98 1.05 -11.12
N ILE A 94 6.95 1.65 -10.53
CA ILE A 94 6.92 3.11 -10.31
C ILE A 94 7.88 3.51 -9.19
N ASN A 95 8.49 4.68 -9.36
CA ASN A 95 9.34 5.26 -8.31
C ASN A 95 8.46 6.06 -7.34
N THR A 96 8.22 5.51 -6.17
CA THR A 96 7.42 6.14 -5.12
C THR A 96 7.83 5.65 -3.74
N THR A 97 7.54 6.42 -2.72
CA THR A 97 7.71 6.05 -1.30
C THR A 97 6.47 5.36 -0.72
N ASP A 98 5.36 5.35 -1.46
CA ASP A 98 4.13 4.69 -1.03
C ASP A 98 4.20 3.17 -1.25
N THR A 99 3.30 2.46 -0.59
CA THR A 99 3.06 1.05 -0.90
C THR A 99 2.35 0.95 -2.25
N VAL A 100 2.83 0.07 -3.12
CA VAL A 100 2.25 -0.14 -4.46
C VAL A 100 1.77 -1.57 -4.59
N VAL A 101 0.51 -1.72 -5.00
CA VAL A 101 -0.07 -2.98 -5.47
C VAL A 101 -0.10 -2.94 -7.00
N TYR A 102 0.74 -3.74 -7.63
CA TYR A 102 0.74 -3.94 -9.08
C TYR A 102 -0.31 -4.96 -9.46
N VAL A 103 -0.95 -4.76 -10.60
CA VAL A 103 -2.05 -5.61 -11.07
C VAL A 103 -1.74 -6.18 -12.45
N ALA A 104 -1.88 -7.50 -12.58
CA ALA A 104 -1.81 -8.19 -13.86
C ALA A 104 -3.04 -9.09 -14.06
N ILE A 105 -3.52 -9.16 -15.28
CA ILE A 105 -4.64 -10.01 -15.69
C ILE A 105 -4.15 -10.87 -16.86
N ASP A 106 -4.29 -12.19 -16.72
CA ASP A 106 -3.83 -13.18 -17.72
C ASP A 106 -2.38 -12.94 -18.18
N GLY A 107 -1.49 -12.68 -17.21
CA GLY A 107 -0.06 -12.48 -17.45
C GLY A 107 0.32 -11.13 -18.05
N LYS A 108 -0.62 -10.21 -18.22
CA LYS A 108 -0.37 -8.86 -18.75
C LYS A 108 -0.55 -7.82 -17.66
N PHE A 109 0.43 -6.93 -17.54
CA PHE A 109 0.34 -5.78 -16.63
C PHE A 109 -0.84 -4.89 -17.01
N LYS A 110 -1.66 -4.54 -16.02
CA LYS A 110 -2.87 -3.73 -16.21
C LYS A 110 -2.86 -2.41 -15.47
N GLY A 111 -2.01 -2.26 -14.45
CA GLY A 111 -1.92 -1.04 -13.71
C GLY A 111 -1.43 -1.23 -12.29
N TYR A 112 -1.62 -0.19 -11.48
CA TYR A 112 -1.20 -0.19 -10.09
C TYR A 112 -2.16 0.61 -9.22
N ILE A 113 -2.11 0.29 -7.93
CA ILE A 113 -2.83 1.01 -6.87
C ILE A 113 -1.78 1.49 -5.86
N ARG A 114 -1.72 2.79 -5.64
CA ARG A 114 -0.81 3.43 -4.68
C ARG A 114 -1.53 3.67 -3.37
N ILE A 115 -0.93 3.24 -2.28
CA ILE A 115 -1.52 3.23 -0.95
C ILE A 115 -0.56 3.91 0.02
N ALA A 116 -1.03 4.94 0.72
CA ALA A 116 -0.27 5.65 1.73
C ALA A 116 -0.77 5.31 3.13
N ASP A 117 0.16 5.26 4.09
CA ASP A 117 -0.16 5.20 5.52
C ASP A 117 -0.31 6.63 6.04
N GLU A 118 -1.45 6.95 6.63
CA GLU A 118 -1.72 8.30 7.13
C GLU A 118 -0.88 8.64 8.36
N ILE A 119 -0.16 9.75 8.29
CA ILE A 119 0.51 10.34 9.45
C ILE A 119 -0.55 10.91 10.38
N LYS A 120 -0.45 10.63 11.69
CA LYS A 120 -1.34 11.21 12.69
C LYS A 120 -1.22 12.73 12.68
N GLN A 121 -2.33 13.43 12.72
CA GLN A 121 -2.35 14.89 12.71
C GLN A 121 -1.57 15.51 13.88
N ASP A 122 -1.58 14.84 15.03
CA ASP A 122 -0.88 15.27 16.23
C ASP A 122 0.61 14.86 16.29
N SER A 123 1.07 13.96 15.40
CA SER A 123 2.47 13.52 15.40
C SER A 123 3.45 14.65 15.10
N ALA A 124 3.13 15.53 14.16
CA ALA A 124 3.97 16.69 13.87
C ALA A 124 4.04 17.66 15.06
N GLN A 125 2.90 17.90 15.71
CA GLN A 125 2.84 18.74 16.90
C GLN A 125 3.60 18.12 18.08
N ALA A 126 3.45 16.81 18.32
CA ALA A 126 4.18 16.10 19.36
C ALA A 126 5.70 16.20 19.19
N ILE A 127 6.22 16.11 17.95
CA ILE A 127 7.66 16.31 17.69
C ILE A 127 8.10 17.73 18.00
N VAL A 128 7.28 18.73 17.67
CA VAL A 128 7.55 20.14 18.02
C VAL A 128 7.56 20.33 19.53
N ASP A 129 6.59 19.77 20.24
CA ASP A 129 6.48 19.88 21.70
C ASP A 129 7.67 19.20 22.39
N MET A 130 8.12 18.05 21.90
CA MET A 130 9.34 17.39 22.39
C MET A 130 10.57 18.30 22.25
N LYS A 131 10.72 19.02 21.14
CA LYS A 131 11.82 19.98 20.95
C LYS A 131 11.72 21.16 21.91
N ASN A 132 10.52 21.66 22.12
CA ASN A 132 10.27 22.79 23.02
C ASN A 132 10.59 22.46 24.49
N VAL A 133 10.47 21.20 24.93
CA VAL A 133 10.86 20.76 26.27
C VAL A 133 12.32 20.31 26.37
N GLY A 134 13.14 20.58 25.34
CA GLY A 134 14.57 20.35 25.37
C GLY A 134 15.07 19.02 24.79
N ILE A 135 14.22 18.26 24.11
CA ILE A 135 14.67 17.06 23.36
C ILE A 135 15.34 17.51 22.07
N GLU A 136 16.66 17.38 22.02
CA GLU A 136 17.47 17.86 20.88
C GLU A 136 17.41 16.92 19.68
N LYS A 137 17.26 15.61 19.89
CA LYS A 137 17.29 14.60 18.83
C LYS A 137 16.13 13.62 18.95
N THR A 138 15.47 13.39 17.83
CA THR A 138 14.41 12.38 17.68
C THR A 138 14.86 11.34 16.67
N TYR A 139 14.57 10.06 16.95
CA TYR A 139 14.93 8.94 16.11
C TYR A 139 13.69 8.12 15.78
N MET A 140 13.54 7.75 14.51
CA MET A 140 12.50 6.86 14.04
C MET A 140 13.09 5.49 13.73
N LEU A 141 12.41 4.44 14.21
CA LEU A 141 12.70 3.04 13.92
C LEU A 141 11.61 2.50 13.00
N THR A 142 11.98 1.84 11.93
CA THR A 142 11.02 1.27 10.99
C THR A 142 11.57 0.04 10.29
N GLY A 143 10.68 -0.88 9.92
CA GLY A 143 10.96 -1.99 9.01
C GLY A 143 10.71 -1.67 7.55
N ASP A 144 10.30 -0.44 7.23
CA ASP A 144 10.08 0.00 5.85
C ASP A 144 11.37 0.31 5.12
N GLY A 145 11.30 0.37 3.80
CA GLY A 145 12.41 0.81 2.97
C GLY A 145 12.88 2.23 3.30
N GLU A 146 14.17 2.49 3.13
CA GLU A 146 14.82 3.75 3.48
C GLU A 146 14.16 4.99 2.86
N SER A 147 13.67 4.89 1.62
CA SER A 147 12.98 5.98 0.93
C SER A 147 11.67 6.40 1.60
N VAL A 148 10.88 5.42 2.04
CA VAL A 148 9.63 5.64 2.79
C VAL A 148 9.94 6.28 4.14
N ALA A 149 10.93 5.74 4.85
CA ALA A 149 11.36 6.26 6.14
C ALA A 149 11.84 7.72 6.04
N LYS A 150 12.63 8.06 5.02
CA LYS A 150 13.10 9.43 4.77
C LYS A 150 11.94 10.40 4.54
N SER A 151 10.97 10.04 3.69
CA SER A 151 9.80 10.89 3.42
C SER A 151 9.01 11.21 4.70
N VAL A 152 8.76 10.23 5.55
CA VAL A 152 8.07 10.44 6.84
C VAL A 152 8.91 11.30 7.80
N ALA A 153 10.21 11.04 7.86
CA ALA A 153 11.12 11.81 8.73
C ALA A 153 11.23 13.28 8.33
N GLU A 154 11.28 13.57 7.03
CA GLU A 154 11.27 14.93 6.50
C GLU A 154 9.96 15.66 6.83
N ASN A 155 8.81 15.02 6.60
CA ASN A 155 7.49 15.59 6.91
C ASN A 155 7.32 15.90 8.40
N LEU A 156 7.86 15.06 9.28
CA LEU A 156 7.78 15.22 10.74
C LEU A 156 8.99 15.93 11.34
N LYS A 157 9.99 16.32 10.54
CA LYS A 157 11.25 16.96 11.01
C LYS A 157 11.98 16.11 12.07
N ILE A 158 12.02 14.80 11.87
CA ILE A 158 12.74 13.84 12.71
C ILE A 158 14.24 13.91 12.41
N SER A 159 15.08 13.79 13.44
CA SER A 159 16.52 14.04 13.32
C SER A 159 17.27 12.90 12.62
N ALA A 160 16.86 11.65 12.79
CA ALA A 160 17.47 10.49 12.16
C ALA A 160 16.51 9.30 12.07
N ILE A 161 16.80 8.39 11.14
CA ILE A 161 16.05 7.15 10.90
C ILE A 161 16.97 5.94 11.05
N PHE A 162 16.39 4.84 11.53
CA PHE A 162 16.99 3.51 11.54
C PHE A 162 16.03 2.53 10.86
N CYS A 163 16.41 2.04 9.69
CA CYS A 163 15.72 0.99 8.97
C CYS A 163 16.29 -0.37 9.37
N LYS A 164 15.42 -1.37 9.60
CA LYS A 164 15.78 -2.76 9.86
C LYS A 164 15.75 -3.58 8.58
#